data_d503b628710604f0c523faca50e23924
#
_entry.id   d503b628710604f0c523faca50e23924
#
_cell.length_a   1.000
_cell.length_b   1.000
_cell.length_c   1.000
_cell.angle_alpha   90.00
_cell.angle_beta   90.00
_cell.angle_gamma   90.00
#
_symmetry.space_group_name_H-M   'P 1'
#
loop_
_entity.id
_entity.type
_entity.pdbx_description
1 polymer ?
#
loop_
_entity_poly.entity_id
_entity_poly.type
_entity_poly.pdbx_seq_one_letter_code
_entity_poly.pdbx_strand_id
1 'polypeptide(L)'
;MNLSAFRVAGGIIAEEMSSSLRVLFVPVSGPSGMGEFARARSLADALKARWPDVETHFVLHREAPYARNFHHPATLVPASPTLCTAEVKRVIAQFAPQVVIFDNAGRTGALRAARRTGARVIYVSSRGRQRYKAFRLRWMRLLDEHWISYPAMIAGGATLLERLKLRLLGRPTLRFLDTVLAPADEPAAQTLIADFGMPDVLIVPGGGSQFHDSAMTPAHFARWGEAIAAHGYKVAFVAGPAYAESAHTSDRFCVLREVRGGALRVLLERSRIVLVNGGDTLLQALALGKACVAVPIAGDQPARVTRCAELGAVRAPAPQADAVLQECLDLLEDEGSRLALEEKVRAVGFADALPTLLDRIGELAAEASRATAVDQRS
;
A
#
# COMPACT_ATOMS: atom_id res chain seq x y z
N MET A 1 -3.40 -19.18 -26.48
CA MET A 1 -4.29 -19.32 -25.31
C MET A 1 -5.20 -18.11 -25.24
N ASN A 2 -6.49 -18.34 -25.11
CA ASN A 2 -7.62 -17.55 -25.59
C ASN A 2 -7.81 -16.18 -24.84
N LEU A 3 -7.53 -15.09 -25.50
CA LEU A 3 -7.80 -13.70 -25.05
C LEU A 3 -9.31 -13.33 -25.05
N SER A 4 -10.17 -14.17 -25.61
CA SER A 4 -11.62 -13.93 -25.72
C SER A 4 -12.40 -14.25 -24.44
N ALA A 5 -11.90 -15.13 -23.56
CA ALA A 5 -12.57 -15.50 -22.31
C ALA A 5 -12.50 -14.40 -21.22
N PHE A 6 -11.46 -13.57 -21.25
CA PHE A 6 -11.30 -12.46 -20.28
C PHE A 6 -12.21 -11.25 -20.55
N ARG A 7 -12.61 -11.03 -21.80
CA ARG A 7 -13.54 -9.94 -22.16
C ARG A 7 -15.00 -10.23 -21.78
N VAL A 8 -15.39 -11.48 -21.72
CA VAL A 8 -16.79 -11.86 -21.42
C VAL A 8 -17.09 -11.72 -19.91
N ALA A 9 -16.16 -12.03 -19.03
CA ALA A 9 -16.36 -11.87 -17.58
C ALA A 9 -16.45 -10.40 -17.15
N GLY A 10 -15.69 -9.49 -17.77
CA GLY A 10 -15.74 -8.05 -17.49
C GLY A 10 -17.03 -7.38 -17.99
N GLY A 11 -17.63 -7.86 -19.08
CA GLY A 11 -18.87 -7.34 -19.64
C GLY A 11 -20.12 -7.71 -18.83
N ILE A 12 -20.16 -8.94 -18.30
CA ILE A 12 -21.31 -9.43 -17.52
C ILE A 12 -21.42 -8.72 -16.16
N ILE A 13 -20.29 -8.36 -15.52
CA ILE A 13 -20.30 -7.63 -14.24
C ILE A 13 -20.76 -6.18 -14.43
N ALA A 14 -20.53 -5.57 -15.57
CA ALA A 14 -20.94 -4.19 -15.85
C ALA A 14 -22.46 -4.03 -16.08
N GLU A 15 -23.12 -5.04 -16.65
CA GLU A 15 -24.57 -4.99 -16.92
C GLU A 15 -25.44 -5.30 -15.68
N GLU A 16 -24.94 -6.07 -14.72
CA GLU A 16 -25.70 -6.41 -13.50
C GLU A 16 -25.68 -5.33 -12.40
N MET A 17 -24.82 -4.29 -12.50
CA MET A 17 -24.73 -3.25 -11.48
C MET A 17 -25.74 -2.11 -11.72
N SER A 18 -27.03 -2.40 -11.54
CA SER A 18 -28.15 -1.43 -11.59
C SER A 18 -28.13 -0.38 -10.47
N SER A 19 -27.29 -0.51 -9.44
CA SER A 19 -27.08 0.46 -8.37
C SER A 19 -25.60 0.84 -8.29
N SER A 20 -25.32 2.15 -8.07
CA SER A 20 -23.96 2.65 -7.86
C SER A 20 -23.21 1.81 -6.79
N LEU A 21 -22.02 1.35 -7.13
CA LEU A 21 -21.13 0.62 -6.19
C LEU A 21 -20.71 1.54 -5.03
N ARG A 22 -21.01 1.15 -3.78
CA ARG A 22 -20.64 1.90 -2.57
C ARG A 22 -19.60 1.16 -1.75
N VAL A 23 -18.41 1.77 -1.61
CA VAL A 23 -17.27 1.19 -0.87
C VAL A 23 -16.85 2.12 0.26
N LEU A 24 -16.88 1.60 1.50
CA LEU A 24 -16.42 2.32 2.68
C LEU A 24 -15.01 1.87 3.07
N PHE A 25 -14.10 2.82 3.15
CA PHE A 25 -12.73 2.62 3.61
C PHE A 25 -12.55 3.09 5.06
N VAL A 26 -12.05 2.20 5.90
CA VAL A 26 -11.77 2.48 7.32
C VAL A 26 -10.32 2.10 7.62
N PRO A 27 -9.32 2.88 7.15
CA PRO A 27 -7.91 2.64 7.48
C PRO A 27 -7.60 3.07 8.91
N VAL A 28 -6.59 2.43 9.53
CA VAL A 28 -5.94 3.04 10.69
C VAL A 28 -5.39 4.40 10.25
N SER A 29 -5.67 5.41 11.02
CA SER A 29 -5.37 6.80 10.71
C SER A 29 -4.89 7.51 11.96
N GLY A 30 -3.87 8.35 11.83
CA GLY A 30 -3.27 9.08 12.94
C GLY A 30 -2.23 10.09 12.47
N PRO A 31 -1.58 10.81 13.40
CA PRO A 31 -0.55 11.80 13.08
C PRO A 31 0.69 11.19 12.42
N SER A 32 0.95 9.90 12.65
CA SER A 32 2.08 9.17 12.11
C SER A 32 1.62 7.92 11.36
N GLY A 33 2.35 7.56 10.30
CA GLY A 33 2.03 6.42 9.44
C GLY A 33 1.07 6.79 8.32
N MET A 34 1.39 6.34 7.11
CA MET A 34 0.62 6.65 5.89
C MET A 34 0.29 5.42 5.05
N GLY A 35 0.85 4.24 5.37
CA GLY A 35 0.76 3.05 4.50
C GLY A 35 -0.68 2.58 4.28
N GLU A 36 -1.46 2.46 5.34
CA GLU A 36 -2.86 2.05 5.29
C GLU A 36 -3.74 3.06 4.53
N PHE A 37 -3.50 4.35 4.76
CA PHE A 37 -4.18 5.42 4.03
C PHE A 37 -3.79 5.44 2.55
N ALA A 38 -2.50 5.36 2.22
CA ALA A 38 -2.00 5.38 0.86
C ALA A 38 -2.57 4.19 0.05
N ARG A 39 -2.59 2.99 0.64
CA ARG A 39 -3.20 1.81 0.02
C ARG A 39 -4.72 2.00 -0.22
N ALA A 40 -5.45 2.45 0.78
CA ALA A 40 -6.89 2.70 0.67
C ALA A 40 -7.20 3.75 -0.40
N ARG A 41 -6.39 4.83 -0.48
CA ARG A 41 -6.51 5.86 -1.49
C ARG A 41 -6.24 5.33 -2.89
N SER A 42 -5.14 4.57 -3.09
CA SER A 42 -4.83 3.97 -4.39
C SER A 42 -5.94 3.04 -4.88
N LEU A 43 -6.56 2.28 -3.97
CA LEU A 43 -7.74 1.47 -4.29
C LEU A 43 -8.95 2.33 -4.69
N ALA A 44 -9.23 3.41 -3.96
CA ALA A 44 -10.36 4.29 -4.25
C ALA A 44 -10.18 5.04 -5.58
N ASP A 45 -8.98 5.55 -5.85
CA ASP A 45 -8.63 6.20 -7.12
C ASP A 45 -8.83 5.23 -8.30
N ALA A 46 -8.36 3.99 -8.16
CA ALA A 46 -8.50 2.97 -9.19
C ALA A 46 -9.94 2.45 -9.36
N LEU A 47 -10.71 2.37 -8.27
CA LEU A 47 -12.14 2.07 -8.34
C LEU A 47 -12.88 3.15 -9.15
N LYS A 48 -12.60 4.43 -8.91
CA LYS A 48 -13.18 5.54 -9.65
C LYS A 48 -12.77 5.56 -11.12
N ALA A 49 -11.52 5.22 -11.41
CA ALA A 49 -11.07 5.12 -12.81
C ALA A 49 -11.75 3.98 -13.56
N ARG A 50 -12.03 2.86 -12.89
CA ARG A 50 -12.68 1.68 -13.50
C ARG A 50 -14.21 1.79 -13.55
N TRP A 51 -14.82 2.36 -12.50
CA TRP A 51 -16.26 2.58 -12.38
C TRP A 51 -16.51 4.04 -12.00
N PRO A 52 -16.73 4.94 -12.96
CA PRO A 52 -16.91 6.39 -12.71
C PRO A 52 -18.01 6.72 -11.69
N ASP A 53 -19.08 5.91 -11.67
CA ASP A 53 -20.25 6.10 -10.79
C ASP A 53 -20.03 5.49 -9.38
N VAL A 54 -18.87 4.92 -9.08
CA VAL A 54 -18.59 4.36 -7.75
C VAL A 54 -18.62 5.46 -6.68
N GLU A 55 -19.32 5.20 -5.62
CA GLU A 55 -19.30 6.02 -4.42
C GLU A 55 -18.29 5.48 -3.42
N THR A 56 -17.25 6.25 -3.13
CA THR A 56 -16.28 5.93 -2.10
C THR A 56 -16.44 6.85 -0.92
N HIS A 57 -16.30 6.33 0.29
CA HIS A 57 -16.29 7.14 1.50
C HIS A 57 -15.20 6.67 2.46
N PHE A 58 -14.60 7.60 3.21
CA PHE A 58 -13.53 7.31 4.16
C PHE A 58 -13.91 7.69 5.57
N VAL A 59 -13.38 6.97 6.55
CA VAL A 59 -13.37 7.42 7.95
C VAL A 59 -11.92 7.65 8.36
N LEU A 60 -11.56 8.91 8.67
CA LEU A 60 -10.18 9.33 8.92
C LEU A 60 -10.06 10.10 10.23
N HIS A 61 -8.90 10.03 10.87
CA HIS A 61 -8.56 10.90 12.00
C HIS A 61 -8.38 12.35 11.52
N ARG A 62 -9.06 13.31 12.16
CA ARG A 62 -9.06 14.73 11.74
C ARG A 62 -7.69 15.40 11.75
N GLU A 63 -6.80 14.96 12.64
CA GLU A 63 -5.45 15.51 12.78
C GLU A 63 -4.40 14.77 11.91
N ALA A 64 -4.82 13.80 11.11
CA ALA A 64 -3.91 13.16 10.17
C ALA A 64 -3.47 14.19 9.10
N PRO A 65 -2.16 14.30 8.81
CA PRO A 65 -1.64 15.32 7.89
C PRO A 65 -2.33 15.31 6.51
N TYR A 66 -2.70 14.13 6.04
CA TYR A 66 -3.35 13.92 4.75
C TYR A 66 -4.87 14.19 4.76
N ALA A 67 -5.50 14.39 5.90
CA ALA A 67 -6.94 14.61 5.98
C ALA A 67 -7.36 16.01 5.50
N ARG A 68 -6.46 16.99 5.52
CA ARG A 68 -6.74 18.39 5.14
C ARG A 68 -6.93 18.59 3.64
N ASN A 69 -6.17 17.86 2.81
CA ASN A 69 -6.15 17.99 1.35
C ASN A 69 -6.64 16.69 0.67
N PHE A 70 -7.64 16.06 1.27
CA PHE A 70 -8.17 14.79 0.78
C PHE A 70 -9.39 15.03 -0.13
N HIS A 71 -9.38 14.47 -1.33
CA HIS A 71 -10.37 14.74 -2.37
C HIS A 71 -11.54 13.74 -2.44
N HIS A 72 -11.44 12.58 -1.74
CA HIS A 72 -12.59 11.69 -1.61
C HIS A 72 -13.47 12.12 -0.43
N PRO A 73 -14.79 11.86 -0.49
CA PRO A 73 -15.70 12.07 0.63
C PRO A 73 -15.19 11.35 1.90
N ALA A 74 -15.13 12.07 3.02
CA ALA A 74 -14.64 11.52 4.28
C ALA A 74 -15.39 12.05 5.49
N THR A 75 -15.57 11.18 6.48
CA THR A 75 -15.98 11.57 7.84
C THR A 75 -14.73 11.65 8.71
N LEU A 76 -14.47 12.85 9.24
CA LEU A 76 -13.34 13.09 10.13
C LEU A 76 -13.73 12.84 11.58
N VAL A 77 -13.03 11.90 12.23
CA VAL A 77 -13.25 11.50 13.63
C VAL A 77 -12.16 12.05 14.55
N PRO A 78 -12.44 12.23 15.88
CA PRO A 78 -11.52 12.90 16.80
C PRO A 78 -10.26 12.08 17.13
N ALA A 79 -10.25 10.78 16.84
CA ALA A 79 -9.11 9.89 17.04
C ALA A 79 -9.06 8.86 15.91
N SER A 80 -8.11 7.91 15.95
CA SER A 80 -8.09 6.82 14.97
C SER A 80 -9.46 6.11 14.91
N PRO A 81 -9.98 5.74 13.72
CA PRO A 81 -11.24 5.01 13.57
C PRO A 81 -11.34 3.75 14.45
N THR A 82 -10.20 3.16 14.80
CA THR A 82 -10.13 2.04 15.74
C THR A 82 -10.68 2.40 17.13
N LEU A 83 -10.58 3.64 17.56
CA LEU A 83 -11.04 4.15 18.84
C LEU A 83 -12.46 4.75 18.77
N CYS A 84 -12.90 5.14 17.58
CA CYS A 84 -14.18 5.82 17.33
C CYS A 84 -15.23 4.85 16.79
N THR A 85 -15.49 3.74 17.52
CA THR A 85 -16.39 2.68 17.04
C THR A 85 -17.83 3.15 16.85
N ALA A 86 -18.32 4.11 17.65
CA ALA A 86 -19.68 4.64 17.55
C ALA A 86 -19.87 5.44 16.23
N GLU A 87 -18.90 6.29 15.91
CA GLU A 87 -18.87 7.08 14.69
C GLU A 87 -18.77 6.19 13.45
N VAL A 88 -17.86 5.20 13.46
CA VAL A 88 -17.75 4.21 12.38
C VAL A 88 -19.08 3.47 12.15
N LYS A 89 -19.78 3.06 13.20
CA LYS A 89 -21.10 2.42 13.08
C LYS A 89 -22.15 3.35 12.48
N ARG A 90 -22.14 4.64 12.84
CA ARG A 90 -23.04 5.65 12.29
C ARG A 90 -22.78 5.84 10.79
N VAL A 91 -21.50 5.98 10.38
CA VAL A 91 -21.15 6.09 8.98
C VAL A 91 -21.56 4.85 8.19
N ILE A 92 -21.36 3.65 8.70
CA ILE A 92 -21.80 2.41 8.06
C ILE A 92 -23.33 2.42 7.84
N ALA A 93 -24.11 2.83 8.85
CA ALA A 93 -25.57 2.88 8.74
C ALA A 93 -26.05 3.95 7.74
N GLN A 94 -25.42 5.13 7.73
CA GLN A 94 -25.81 6.27 6.85
C GLN A 94 -25.38 6.05 5.41
N PHE A 95 -24.14 5.58 5.20
CA PHE A 95 -23.59 5.38 3.86
C PHE A 95 -24.13 4.08 3.21
N ALA A 96 -24.57 3.10 4.02
CA ALA A 96 -25.07 1.79 3.59
C ALA A 96 -24.20 1.14 2.49
N PRO A 97 -22.92 0.87 2.76
CA PRO A 97 -21.98 0.35 1.75
C PRO A 97 -22.31 -1.10 1.36
N GLN A 98 -22.02 -1.52 0.13
CA GLN A 98 -21.98 -2.92 -0.25
C GLN A 98 -20.69 -3.61 0.22
N VAL A 99 -19.57 -2.86 0.26
CA VAL A 99 -18.28 -3.39 0.73
C VAL A 99 -17.67 -2.44 1.76
N VAL A 100 -17.20 -3.00 2.88
CA VAL A 100 -16.44 -2.25 3.90
C VAL A 100 -15.04 -2.84 4.01
N ILE A 101 -14.03 -2.00 3.84
CA ILE A 101 -12.61 -2.38 3.95
C ILE A 101 -12.03 -1.79 5.22
N PHE A 102 -11.77 -2.64 6.23
CA PHE A 102 -11.08 -2.26 7.46
C PHE A 102 -9.59 -2.54 7.32
N ASP A 103 -8.76 -1.53 7.18
CA ASP A 103 -7.32 -1.70 7.08
C ASP A 103 -6.66 -1.44 8.45
N ASN A 104 -6.29 -2.52 9.12
CA ASN A 104 -5.79 -2.57 10.50
C ASN A 104 -6.75 -1.98 11.57
N ALA A 105 -7.86 -1.36 11.19
CA ALA A 105 -8.73 -0.53 12.03
C ALA A 105 -9.94 -1.26 12.64
N GLY A 106 -10.17 -2.52 12.34
CA GLY A 106 -11.39 -3.22 12.75
C GLY A 106 -11.61 -3.31 14.26
N ARG A 107 -12.88 -3.20 14.68
CA ARG A 107 -13.39 -3.54 16.02
C ARG A 107 -14.64 -4.41 15.87
N THR A 108 -14.85 -5.34 16.78
CA THR A 108 -15.97 -6.30 16.72
C THR A 108 -17.33 -5.63 16.53
N GLY A 109 -17.55 -4.47 17.18
CA GLY A 109 -18.79 -3.69 17.04
C GLY A 109 -19.01 -3.14 15.64
N ALA A 110 -17.95 -2.59 15.00
CA ALA A 110 -18.02 -2.06 13.64
C ALA A 110 -18.20 -3.19 12.61
N LEU A 111 -17.46 -4.31 12.77
CA LEU A 111 -17.62 -5.49 11.90
C LEU A 111 -19.06 -6.04 11.94
N ARG A 112 -19.68 -6.13 13.15
CA ARG A 112 -21.07 -6.53 13.29
C ARG A 112 -22.04 -5.55 12.66
N ALA A 113 -21.77 -4.24 12.76
CA ALA A 113 -22.61 -3.23 12.13
C ALA A 113 -22.59 -3.39 10.61
N ALA A 114 -21.41 -3.53 10.00
CA ALA A 114 -21.28 -3.78 8.57
C ALA A 114 -22.02 -5.05 8.11
N ARG A 115 -21.90 -6.15 8.86
CA ARG A 115 -22.65 -7.40 8.55
C ARG A 115 -24.17 -7.22 8.62
N ARG A 116 -24.66 -6.43 9.57
CA ARG A 116 -26.11 -6.18 9.75
C ARG A 116 -26.72 -5.34 8.63
N THR A 117 -25.92 -4.51 7.95
CA THR A 117 -26.38 -3.77 6.77
C THR A 117 -26.28 -4.58 5.47
N GLY A 118 -25.93 -5.87 5.55
CA GLY A 118 -25.73 -6.70 4.35
C GLY A 118 -24.38 -6.52 3.68
N ALA A 119 -23.53 -5.60 4.16
CA ALA A 119 -22.24 -5.34 3.56
C ALA A 119 -21.29 -6.54 3.62
N ARG A 120 -20.49 -6.72 2.59
CA ARG A 120 -19.33 -7.61 2.60
C ARG A 120 -18.18 -6.95 3.35
N VAL A 121 -17.52 -7.72 4.19
CA VAL A 121 -16.51 -7.21 5.12
C VAL A 121 -15.15 -7.76 4.78
N ILE A 122 -14.24 -6.88 4.37
CA ILE A 122 -12.84 -7.15 4.13
C ILE A 122 -12.04 -6.61 5.32
N TYR A 123 -11.13 -7.42 5.84
CA TYR A 123 -10.17 -6.97 6.84
C TYR A 123 -8.75 -7.13 6.32
N VAL A 124 -8.02 -6.01 6.24
CA VAL A 124 -6.60 -5.99 5.85
C VAL A 124 -5.74 -6.00 7.11
N SER A 125 -4.72 -6.84 7.16
CA SER A 125 -3.75 -6.89 8.25
C SER A 125 -2.31 -6.79 7.75
N SER A 126 -1.54 -5.87 8.33
CA SER A 126 -0.12 -5.65 8.00
C SER A 126 0.84 -6.20 9.05
N ARG A 127 0.37 -6.47 10.27
CA ARG A 127 1.22 -6.87 11.40
C ARG A 127 0.68 -8.13 12.07
N GLY A 128 1.55 -8.92 12.69
CA GLY A 128 1.21 -10.19 13.34
C GLY A 128 0.05 -10.08 14.35
N ARG A 129 0.01 -8.99 15.14
CA ARG A 129 -1.09 -8.77 16.10
C ARG A 129 -2.45 -8.59 15.42
N GLN A 130 -2.52 -7.89 14.29
CA GLN A 130 -3.74 -7.70 13.52
C GLN A 130 -4.13 -9.00 12.82
N ARG A 131 -3.17 -9.72 12.24
CA ARG A 131 -3.37 -11.05 11.66
C ARG A 131 -3.97 -12.01 12.70
N TYR A 132 -3.37 -12.10 13.89
CA TYR A 132 -3.91 -12.93 14.99
C TYR A 132 -5.35 -12.56 15.37
N LYS A 133 -5.70 -11.26 15.39
CA LYS A 133 -7.07 -10.82 15.64
C LYS A 133 -8.07 -11.36 14.61
N ALA A 134 -7.71 -11.31 13.32
CA ALA A 134 -8.57 -11.79 12.24
C ALA A 134 -8.87 -13.29 12.37
N PHE A 135 -7.92 -14.07 12.92
CA PHE A 135 -8.09 -15.50 13.18
C PHE A 135 -8.78 -15.85 14.52
N ARG A 136 -9.34 -14.88 15.22
CA ARG A 136 -10.26 -15.17 16.34
C ARG A 136 -11.60 -15.66 15.78
N LEU A 137 -12.15 -16.76 16.27
CA LEU A 137 -13.37 -17.39 15.74
C LEU A 137 -14.55 -16.41 15.58
N ARG A 138 -14.72 -15.51 16.57
CA ARG A 138 -15.75 -14.46 16.51
C ARG A 138 -15.56 -13.46 15.37
N TRP A 139 -14.29 -13.20 14.97
CA TRP A 139 -13.99 -12.31 13.86
C TRP A 139 -14.11 -13.04 12.54
N MET A 140 -13.57 -14.27 12.46
CA MET A 140 -13.67 -15.09 11.24
C MET A 140 -15.13 -15.19 10.75
N ARG A 141 -16.10 -15.32 11.67
CA ARG A 141 -17.54 -15.36 11.33
C ARG A 141 -18.09 -14.03 10.80
N LEU A 142 -17.42 -12.91 11.06
CA LEU A 142 -17.85 -11.57 10.63
C LEU A 142 -17.17 -11.12 9.34
N LEU A 143 -16.06 -11.74 8.94
CA LEU A 143 -15.30 -11.40 7.77
C LEU A 143 -15.72 -12.25 6.57
N ASP A 144 -15.85 -11.65 5.41
CA ASP A 144 -15.94 -12.38 4.14
C ASP A 144 -14.53 -12.65 3.62
N GLU A 145 -13.63 -11.67 3.71
CA GLU A 145 -12.24 -11.83 3.36
C GLU A 145 -11.27 -11.30 4.42
N HIS A 146 -10.13 -11.97 4.53
CA HIS A 146 -8.98 -11.50 5.29
C HIS A 146 -7.80 -11.36 4.32
N TRP A 147 -7.38 -10.12 4.11
CA TRP A 147 -6.24 -9.78 3.28
C TRP A 147 -5.02 -9.55 4.15
N ILE A 148 -3.94 -10.28 3.92
CA ILE A 148 -2.63 -10.03 4.51
C ILE A 148 -1.87 -9.15 3.52
N SER A 149 -1.48 -7.95 3.92
CA SER A 149 -0.95 -6.89 3.03
C SER A 149 0.47 -7.12 2.53
N TYR A 150 0.97 -8.35 2.61
CA TYR A 150 2.27 -8.76 2.08
C TYR A 150 2.15 -10.11 1.39
N PRO A 151 2.95 -10.36 0.32
CA PRO A 151 2.99 -11.66 -0.35
C PRO A 151 3.38 -12.78 0.63
N ALA A 152 2.91 -13.99 0.37
CA ALA A 152 3.13 -15.12 1.28
C ALA A 152 4.62 -15.41 1.54
N MET A 153 5.49 -15.15 0.56
CA MET A 153 6.94 -15.28 0.68
C MET A 153 7.56 -14.29 1.67
N ILE A 154 6.91 -13.15 1.92
CA ILE A 154 7.33 -12.13 2.90
C ILE A 154 6.60 -12.31 4.24
N ALA A 155 5.29 -12.48 4.21
CA ALA A 155 4.46 -12.56 5.42
C ALA A 155 4.53 -13.91 6.13
N GLY A 156 5.16 -14.91 5.50
CA GLY A 156 4.99 -16.33 5.84
C GLY A 156 3.58 -16.83 5.47
N GLY A 157 3.48 -18.04 4.97
CA GLY A 157 2.20 -18.65 4.61
C GLY A 157 1.24 -18.82 5.79
N ALA A 158 0.05 -19.34 5.55
CA ALA A 158 -0.89 -19.67 6.62
C ALA A 158 -0.32 -20.79 7.50
N THR A 159 -0.32 -20.58 8.82
CA THR A 159 0.11 -21.60 9.80
C THR A 159 -0.84 -22.79 9.79
N LEU A 160 -0.41 -23.95 10.34
CA LEU A 160 -1.26 -25.13 10.44
C LEU A 160 -2.57 -24.85 11.20
N LEU A 161 -2.49 -24.08 12.29
CA LEU A 161 -3.66 -23.69 13.08
C LEU A 161 -4.60 -22.75 12.31
N GLU A 162 -4.07 -21.80 11.54
CA GLU A 162 -4.86 -20.90 10.69
C GLU A 162 -5.57 -21.71 9.60
N ARG A 163 -4.86 -22.61 8.92
CA ARG A 163 -5.43 -23.51 7.91
C ARG A 163 -6.54 -24.40 8.47
N LEU A 164 -6.33 -24.97 9.66
CA LEU A 164 -7.36 -25.76 10.33
C LEU A 164 -8.62 -24.92 10.63
N LYS A 165 -8.45 -23.72 11.17
CA LYS A 165 -9.58 -22.82 11.46
C LYS A 165 -10.35 -22.42 10.19
N LEU A 166 -9.63 -22.10 9.10
CA LEU A 166 -10.25 -21.78 7.81
C LEU A 166 -11.03 -22.96 7.25
N ARG A 167 -10.47 -24.16 7.33
CA ARG A 167 -11.13 -25.39 6.87
C ARG A 167 -12.40 -25.68 7.68
N LEU A 168 -12.36 -25.53 9.00
CA LEU A 168 -13.50 -25.79 9.89
C LEU A 168 -14.64 -24.78 9.74
N LEU A 169 -14.32 -23.50 9.50
CA LEU A 169 -15.31 -22.43 9.42
C LEU A 169 -15.73 -22.08 7.98
N GLY A 170 -14.98 -22.55 6.96
CA GLY A 170 -15.19 -22.18 5.57
C GLY A 170 -15.00 -20.69 5.26
N ARG A 171 -14.54 -19.90 6.24
CA ARG A 171 -14.40 -18.44 6.14
C ARG A 171 -13.44 -17.87 7.20
N PRO A 172 -12.87 -16.63 6.99
CA PRO A 172 -12.94 -15.83 5.76
C PRO A 172 -12.11 -16.44 4.62
N THR A 173 -12.30 -15.98 3.38
CA THR A 173 -11.33 -16.25 2.31
C THR A 173 -10.02 -15.52 2.64
N LEU A 174 -8.93 -16.27 2.74
CA LEU A 174 -7.60 -15.72 3.04
C LEU A 174 -6.86 -15.38 1.76
N ARG A 175 -6.36 -14.14 1.66
CA ARG A 175 -5.50 -13.71 0.54
C ARG A 175 -4.23 -13.08 1.08
N PHE A 176 -3.09 -13.47 0.50
CA PHE A 176 -1.82 -12.75 0.65
C PHE A 176 -1.75 -11.79 -0.52
N LEU A 177 -1.64 -10.50 -0.22
CA LEU A 177 -1.59 -9.48 -1.25
C LEU A 177 -0.16 -9.22 -1.66
N ASP A 178 0.04 -9.05 -2.94
CA ASP A 178 1.17 -8.31 -3.43
C ASP A 178 1.00 -6.81 -3.12
N THR A 179 1.93 -5.99 -3.56
CA THR A 179 1.83 -4.55 -3.31
C THR A 179 0.70 -3.92 -4.14
N VAL A 180 0.21 -2.77 -3.68
CA VAL A 180 -0.75 -1.96 -4.44
C VAL A 180 0.01 -0.81 -5.07
N LEU A 181 0.08 -0.79 -6.40
CA LEU A 181 0.63 0.31 -7.17
C LEU A 181 -0.48 1.30 -7.52
N ALA A 182 -0.26 2.58 -7.25
CA ALA A 182 -1.16 3.61 -7.76
C ALA A 182 -1.12 3.61 -9.30
N PRO A 183 -2.22 3.97 -9.99
CA PRO A 183 -2.16 4.25 -11.42
C PRO A 183 -1.07 5.28 -11.73
N ALA A 184 -0.31 5.07 -12.82
CA ALA A 184 0.77 5.97 -13.21
C ALA A 184 0.22 7.36 -13.55
N ASP A 185 0.90 8.41 -13.08
CA ASP A 185 0.56 9.82 -13.34
C ASP A 185 1.80 10.51 -13.93
N GLU A 186 1.98 10.32 -15.22
CA GLU A 186 3.11 10.87 -15.98
C GLU A 186 3.16 12.40 -15.94
N PRO A 187 2.05 13.14 -16.18
CA PRO A 187 2.07 14.60 -16.11
C PRO A 187 2.51 15.13 -14.75
N ALA A 188 2.00 14.54 -13.66
CA ALA A 188 2.40 14.93 -12.30
C ALA A 188 3.87 14.64 -12.02
N ALA A 189 4.39 13.49 -12.47
CA ALA A 189 5.81 13.16 -12.33
C ALA A 189 6.69 14.16 -13.11
N GLN A 190 6.33 14.45 -14.35
CA GLN A 190 7.08 15.41 -15.19
C GLN A 190 7.10 16.81 -14.58
N THR A 191 5.97 17.26 -14.01
CA THR A 191 5.91 18.56 -13.32
C THR A 191 6.86 18.62 -12.12
N LEU A 192 6.97 17.52 -11.34
CA LEU A 192 7.84 17.46 -10.17
C LEU A 192 9.33 17.56 -10.50
N ILE A 193 9.73 17.10 -11.67
CA ILE A 193 11.13 17.04 -12.13
C ILE A 193 11.42 17.92 -13.34
N ALA A 194 10.54 18.88 -13.68
CA ALA A 194 10.62 19.68 -14.91
C ALA A 194 12.01 20.36 -15.07
N ASP A 195 12.51 20.98 -14.00
CA ASP A 195 13.78 21.70 -14.00
C ASP A 195 14.99 20.80 -13.69
N PHE A 196 14.75 19.60 -13.16
CA PHE A 196 15.80 18.69 -12.71
C PHE A 196 16.07 17.56 -13.72
N GLY A 197 15.03 17.07 -14.37
CA GLY A 197 15.04 15.89 -15.22
C GLY A 197 14.94 14.58 -14.43
N MET A 198 14.94 13.45 -15.14
CA MET A 198 14.79 12.13 -14.54
C MET A 198 16.02 11.80 -13.67
N PRO A 199 15.82 11.39 -12.38
CA PRO A 199 16.92 11.02 -11.51
C PRO A 199 17.51 9.64 -11.88
N ASP A 200 18.82 9.49 -11.70
CA ASP A 200 19.49 8.18 -11.69
C ASP A 200 19.09 7.39 -10.44
N VAL A 201 19.04 8.08 -9.31
CA VAL A 201 18.70 7.49 -8.00
C VAL A 201 17.48 8.16 -7.41
N LEU A 202 16.46 7.36 -7.10
CA LEU A 202 15.33 7.81 -6.29
C LEU A 202 15.51 7.35 -4.85
N ILE A 203 15.48 8.30 -3.91
CA ILE A 203 15.58 8.02 -2.47
C ILE A 203 14.23 8.22 -1.81
N VAL A 204 13.70 7.18 -1.17
CA VAL A 204 12.40 7.22 -0.49
C VAL A 204 12.51 6.65 0.94
N PRO A 205 12.83 7.48 1.94
CA PRO A 205 12.96 7.02 3.32
C PRO A 205 11.62 6.75 4.02
N GLY A 206 10.49 6.95 3.33
CA GLY A 206 9.15 6.76 3.86
C GLY A 206 8.49 8.07 4.28
N GLY A 207 7.43 7.99 5.12
CA GLY A 207 6.58 9.14 5.49
C GLY A 207 7.26 10.28 6.28
N GLY A 208 8.56 10.20 6.52
CA GLY A 208 9.34 11.25 7.19
C GLY A 208 9.15 11.34 8.71
N SER A 209 8.32 10.46 9.31
CA SER A 209 8.17 10.39 10.77
C SER A 209 9.48 9.87 11.40
N GLN A 210 9.93 10.58 12.44
CA GLN A 210 11.03 10.09 13.28
C GLN A 210 10.50 8.97 14.17
N PHE A 211 11.15 7.81 14.10
CA PHE A 211 10.89 6.73 15.04
C PHE A 211 11.85 6.90 16.23
N HIS A 212 11.31 7.17 17.42
CA HIS A 212 12.10 7.49 18.62
C HIS A 212 13.13 6.42 19.02
N ASP A 213 12.91 5.16 18.58
CA ASP A 213 13.77 4.04 18.91
C ASP A 213 14.72 3.63 17.76
N SER A 214 14.82 4.41 16.68
CA SER A 214 15.67 4.11 15.54
C SER A 214 16.92 4.98 15.51
N ALA A 215 18.09 4.32 15.36
CA ALA A 215 19.35 5.01 15.09
C ALA A 215 19.37 5.65 13.70
N MET A 216 18.49 5.21 12.77
CA MET A 216 18.40 5.68 11.41
C MET A 216 17.22 6.63 11.23
N THR A 217 17.45 7.74 10.55
CA THR A 217 16.45 8.78 10.27
C THR A 217 16.43 9.13 8.79
N PRO A 218 15.39 9.79 8.29
CA PRO A 218 15.37 10.30 6.92
C PRO A 218 16.56 11.20 6.56
N ALA A 219 17.15 11.92 7.55
CA ALA A 219 18.34 12.74 7.34
C ALA A 219 19.59 11.93 6.95
N HIS A 220 19.71 10.69 7.37
CA HIS A 220 20.79 9.82 6.91
C HIS A 220 20.64 9.51 5.41
N PHE A 221 19.41 9.28 4.95
CA PHE A 221 19.12 9.06 3.53
C PHE A 221 19.42 10.31 2.67
N ALA A 222 19.11 11.51 3.19
CA ALA A 222 19.46 12.76 2.50
C ALA A 222 20.98 12.89 2.36
N ARG A 223 21.76 12.64 3.42
CA ARG A 223 23.24 12.67 3.38
C ARG A 223 23.82 11.65 2.40
N TRP A 224 23.28 10.43 2.33
CA TRP A 224 23.69 9.47 1.30
C TRP A 224 23.37 9.98 -0.10
N GLY A 225 22.23 10.63 -0.28
CA GLY A 225 21.87 11.25 -1.55
C GLY A 225 22.84 12.36 -1.98
N GLU A 226 23.21 13.23 -1.05
CA GLU A 226 24.23 14.28 -1.29
C GLU A 226 25.58 13.66 -1.64
N ALA A 227 26.00 12.59 -0.96
CA ALA A 227 27.22 11.87 -1.27
C ALA A 227 27.19 11.23 -2.67
N ILE A 228 26.08 10.57 -3.06
CA ILE A 228 25.91 10.01 -4.40
C ILE A 228 25.92 11.12 -5.47
N ALA A 229 25.28 12.26 -5.19
CA ALA A 229 25.28 13.43 -6.09
C ALA A 229 26.69 14.00 -6.30
N ALA A 230 27.54 13.97 -5.28
CA ALA A 230 28.95 14.37 -5.38
C ALA A 230 29.77 13.48 -6.33
N HIS A 231 29.34 12.22 -6.57
CA HIS A 231 29.90 11.32 -7.59
C HIS A 231 29.33 11.56 -8.99
N GLY A 232 28.51 12.58 -9.18
CA GLY A 232 28.06 13.03 -10.50
C GLY A 232 26.69 12.49 -10.94
N TYR A 233 26.00 11.69 -10.11
CA TYR A 233 24.67 11.16 -10.41
C TYR A 233 23.56 12.11 -10.03
N LYS A 234 22.46 12.10 -10.78
CA LYS A 234 21.25 12.84 -10.44
C LYS A 234 20.44 12.08 -9.39
N VAL A 235 20.18 12.71 -8.26
CA VAL A 235 19.49 12.13 -7.11
C VAL A 235 18.23 12.92 -6.77
N ALA A 236 17.08 12.28 -6.73
CA ALA A 236 15.86 12.86 -6.19
C ALA A 236 15.52 12.23 -4.83
N PHE A 237 15.41 13.07 -3.82
CA PHE A 237 15.03 12.70 -2.46
C PHE A 237 13.56 13.03 -2.22
N VAL A 238 12.74 12.02 -1.99
CA VAL A 238 11.32 12.19 -1.67
C VAL A 238 11.17 12.44 -0.17
N ALA A 239 11.04 13.70 0.21
CA ALA A 239 10.79 14.11 1.57
C ALA A 239 9.35 13.75 1.97
N GLY A 240 9.17 12.92 2.98
CA GLY A 240 7.87 12.65 3.55
C GLY A 240 7.28 13.89 4.26
N PRO A 241 5.95 13.93 4.49
CA PRO A 241 5.28 15.12 5.05
C PRO A 241 5.76 15.51 6.46
N ALA A 242 6.40 14.61 7.20
CA ALA A 242 6.98 14.86 8.51
C ALA A 242 8.48 15.22 8.47
N TYR A 243 9.09 15.31 7.28
CA TYR A 243 10.49 15.71 7.13
C TYR A 243 10.60 17.24 7.20
N ALA A 244 11.13 17.74 8.32
CA ALA A 244 11.22 19.17 8.62
C ALA A 244 12.57 19.81 8.21
N GLU A 245 13.59 18.99 7.93
CA GLU A 245 14.93 19.51 7.61
C GLU A 245 14.98 20.12 6.22
N SER A 246 15.78 21.19 6.05
CA SER A 246 16.11 21.76 4.75
C SER A 246 17.32 21.00 4.19
N ALA A 247 17.10 20.11 3.24
CA ALA A 247 18.18 19.56 2.44
C ALA A 247 18.57 20.56 1.34
N HIS A 248 19.86 20.72 1.09
CA HIS A 248 20.36 21.57 0.02
C HIS A 248 20.03 20.99 -1.35
N THR A 249 19.33 21.76 -2.18
CA THR A 249 19.17 21.44 -3.59
C THR A 249 20.39 21.90 -4.40
N SER A 250 20.81 21.09 -5.36
CA SER A 250 21.87 21.41 -6.32
C SER A 250 21.46 20.91 -7.70
N ASP A 251 22.29 21.15 -8.72
CA ASP A 251 22.05 20.65 -10.07
C ASP A 251 21.97 19.11 -10.16
N ARG A 252 22.46 18.40 -9.12
CA ARG A 252 22.47 16.94 -9.05
C ARG A 252 21.70 16.34 -7.86
N PHE A 253 21.18 17.17 -6.95
CA PHE A 253 20.38 16.72 -5.82
C PHE A 253 19.14 17.59 -5.65
N CYS A 254 17.96 17.00 -5.81
CA CYS A 254 16.70 17.71 -5.58
C CYS A 254 15.86 17.06 -4.49
N VAL A 255 15.07 17.89 -3.81
CA VAL A 255 14.13 17.47 -2.78
C VAL A 255 12.71 17.59 -3.30
N LEU A 256 12.05 16.45 -3.45
CA LEU A 256 10.66 16.39 -3.89
C LEU A 256 9.74 16.30 -2.67
N ARG A 257 8.80 17.22 -2.57
CA ARG A 257 7.78 17.25 -1.51
C ARG A 257 6.41 16.90 -2.07
N GLU A 258 5.55 16.33 -1.24
CA GLU A 258 4.15 16.02 -1.59
C GLU A 258 3.98 15.12 -2.84
N VAL A 259 4.90 14.19 -3.06
CA VAL A 259 4.84 13.26 -4.19
C VAL A 259 3.63 12.33 -4.04
N ARG A 260 2.69 12.42 -4.98
CA ARG A 260 1.50 11.54 -5.01
C ARG A 260 1.87 10.15 -5.53
N GLY A 261 1.08 9.15 -5.15
CA GLY A 261 1.36 7.75 -5.45
C GLY A 261 1.56 7.43 -6.94
N GLY A 262 0.78 8.06 -7.82
CA GLY A 262 0.93 7.88 -9.28
C GLY A 262 2.22 8.47 -9.82
N ALA A 263 2.60 9.67 -9.38
CA ALA A 263 3.88 10.28 -9.72
C ALA A 263 5.06 9.50 -9.12
N LEU A 264 4.92 9.04 -7.86
CA LEU A 264 5.93 8.21 -7.22
C LEU A 264 6.17 6.91 -8.00
N ARG A 265 5.10 6.27 -8.48
CA ARG A 265 5.22 5.08 -9.35
C ARG A 265 6.08 5.35 -10.57
N VAL A 266 5.83 6.45 -11.29
CA VAL A 266 6.60 6.82 -12.48
C VAL A 266 8.08 7.05 -12.14
N LEU A 267 8.35 7.76 -11.04
CA LEU A 267 9.73 8.01 -10.60
C LEU A 267 10.45 6.71 -10.20
N LEU A 268 9.77 5.79 -9.48
CA LEU A 268 10.28 4.46 -9.16
C LEU A 268 10.61 3.66 -10.43
N GLU A 269 9.69 3.66 -11.40
CA GLU A 269 9.79 2.88 -12.62
C GLU A 269 10.94 3.35 -13.52
N ARG A 270 11.20 4.66 -13.57
CA ARG A 270 12.17 5.27 -14.50
C ARG A 270 13.55 5.51 -13.90
N SER A 271 13.71 5.55 -12.59
CA SER A 271 15.03 5.68 -11.96
C SER A 271 15.88 4.43 -12.19
N ARG A 272 17.21 4.57 -12.27
CA ARG A 272 18.12 3.43 -12.46
C ARG A 272 18.15 2.53 -11.23
N ILE A 273 18.27 3.12 -10.03
CA ILE A 273 18.22 2.41 -8.75
C ILE A 273 17.32 3.15 -7.76
N VAL A 274 16.89 2.44 -6.73
CA VAL A 274 16.07 3.00 -5.65
C VAL A 274 16.70 2.73 -4.30
N LEU A 275 16.94 3.78 -3.51
CA LEU A 275 17.38 3.68 -2.11
C LEU A 275 16.15 3.90 -1.21
N VAL A 276 15.74 2.89 -0.47
CA VAL A 276 14.50 2.90 0.31
C VAL A 276 14.68 2.39 1.74
N ASN A 277 13.70 2.71 2.59
CA ASN A 277 13.53 1.96 3.82
C ASN A 277 12.85 0.59 3.55
N GLY A 278 12.66 -0.23 4.57
CA GLY A 278 11.97 -1.52 4.45
C GLY A 278 10.44 -1.45 4.47
N GLY A 279 9.83 -0.30 4.10
CA GLY A 279 8.39 -0.09 4.07
C GLY A 279 7.69 -0.63 2.82
N ASP A 280 6.44 -0.19 2.61
CA ASP A 280 5.65 -0.61 1.45
C ASP A 280 6.27 -0.15 0.11
N THR A 281 6.99 0.98 0.11
CA THR A 281 7.68 1.50 -1.09
C THR A 281 8.77 0.54 -1.60
N LEU A 282 9.44 -0.20 -0.70
CA LEU A 282 10.36 -1.26 -1.12
C LEU A 282 9.62 -2.30 -1.98
N LEU A 283 8.48 -2.80 -1.51
CA LEU A 283 7.70 -3.81 -2.25
C LEU A 283 7.14 -3.23 -3.56
N GLN A 284 6.79 -1.94 -3.60
CA GLN A 284 6.38 -1.26 -4.82
C GLN A 284 7.51 -1.21 -5.86
N ALA A 285 8.72 -0.84 -5.44
CA ALA A 285 9.89 -0.83 -6.31
C ALA A 285 10.24 -2.24 -6.82
N LEU A 286 10.16 -3.26 -5.96
CA LEU A 286 10.37 -4.66 -6.35
C LEU A 286 9.29 -5.17 -7.33
N ALA A 287 8.01 -4.78 -7.14
CA ALA A 287 6.95 -5.13 -8.10
C ALA A 287 7.13 -4.46 -9.47
N LEU A 288 7.85 -3.35 -9.53
CA LEU A 288 8.28 -2.68 -10.76
C LEU A 288 9.60 -3.24 -11.33
N GLY A 289 10.14 -4.29 -10.72
CA GLY A 289 11.37 -4.95 -11.17
C GLY A 289 12.64 -4.14 -10.94
N LYS A 290 12.65 -3.19 -9.98
CA LYS A 290 13.75 -2.25 -9.77
C LYS A 290 14.87 -2.81 -8.89
N ALA A 291 16.10 -2.47 -9.23
CA ALA A 291 17.25 -2.67 -8.36
C ALA A 291 17.15 -1.73 -7.16
N CYS A 292 17.11 -2.32 -5.94
CA CYS A 292 16.91 -1.59 -4.70
C CYS A 292 18.08 -1.80 -3.73
N VAL A 293 18.47 -0.71 -3.06
CA VAL A 293 19.25 -0.72 -1.81
C VAL A 293 18.29 -0.39 -0.67
N ALA A 294 18.19 -1.24 0.35
CA ALA A 294 17.24 -1.07 1.43
C ALA A 294 17.89 -1.00 2.81
N VAL A 295 17.57 0.07 3.56
CA VAL A 295 18.04 0.30 4.92
C VAL A 295 16.84 0.50 5.85
N PRO A 296 16.56 -0.43 6.78
CA PRO A 296 15.38 -0.35 7.62
C PRO A 296 15.46 0.79 8.64
N ILE A 297 14.32 1.49 8.88
CA ILE A 297 14.18 2.55 9.87
C ILE A 297 13.25 2.13 11.02
N ALA A 298 12.19 1.37 10.75
CA ALA A 298 11.15 1.02 11.72
C ALA A 298 11.20 -0.44 12.16
N GLY A 299 10.61 -0.76 13.31
CA GLY A 299 10.75 -2.05 13.98
C GLY A 299 10.24 -3.29 13.23
N ASP A 300 9.34 -3.16 12.27
CA ASP A 300 8.86 -4.28 11.41
C ASP A 300 9.63 -4.39 10.08
N GLN A 301 10.44 -3.41 9.73
CA GLN A 301 11.18 -3.35 8.47
C GLN A 301 12.39 -4.29 8.41
N PRO A 302 13.21 -4.48 9.49
CA PRO A 302 14.37 -5.36 9.43
C PRO A 302 14.02 -6.77 8.95
N ALA A 303 12.98 -7.38 9.50
CA ALA A 303 12.56 -8.73 9.11
C ALA A 303 12.16 -8.80 7.62
N ARG A 304 11.51 -7.76 7.09
CA ARG A 304 11.12 -7.67 5.68
C ARG A 304 12.33 -7.51 4.77
N VAL A 305 13.23 -6.59 5.11
CA VAL A 305 14.47 -6.37 4.35
C VAL A 305 15.33 -7.63 4.33
N THR A 306 15.53 -8.28 5.49
CA THR A 306 16.24 -9.56 5.58
C THR A 306 15.62 -10.60 4.66
N ARG A 307 14.29 -10.72 4.68
CA ARG A 307 13.59 -11.69 3.82
C ARG A 307 13.75 -11.39 2.33
N CYS A 308 13.67 -10.13 1.92
CA CYS A 308 13.95 -9.73 0.53
C CYS A 308 15.41 -10.02 0.13
N ALA A 309 16.35 -9.80 1.04
CA ALA A 309 17.78 -10.10 0.80
C ALA A 309 18.05 -11.60 0.69
N GLU A 310 17.44 -12.44 1.53
CA GLU A 310 17.48 -13.91 1.43
C GLU A 310 16.96 -14.42 0.07
N LEU A 311 15.96 -13.74 -0.49
CA LEU A 311 15.44 -14.04 -1.83
C LEU A 311 16.34 -13.49 -2.95
N GLY A 312 17.41 -12.76 -2.62
CA GLY A 312 18.32 -12.12 -3.57
C GLY A 312 17.69 -10.94 -4.31
N ALA A 313 16.56 -10.40 -3.80
CA ALA A 313 15.78 -9.35 -4.47
C ALA A 313 16.21 -7.92 -4.08
N VAL A 314 17.13 -7.75 -3.14
CA VAL A 314 17.55 -6.42 -2.66
C VAL A 314 18.99 -6.46 -2.16
N ARG A 315 19.70 -5.35 -2.30
CA ARG A 315 20.94 -5.09 -1.56
C ARG A 315 20.57 -4.52 -0.19
N ALA A 316 21.07 -5.15 0.87
CA ALA A 316 20.76 -4.78 2.25
C ALA A 316 22.06 -4.58 3.05
N PRO A 317 22.79 -3.48 2.79
CA PRO A 317 24.04 -3.18 3.51
C PRO A 317 23.79 -2.92 4.98
N ALA A 318 24.85 -3.06 5.78
CA ALA A 318 24.85 -2.52 7.13
C ALA A 318 24.57 -0.99 7.08
N PRO A 319 23.86 -0.42 8.08
CA PRO A 319 23.43 0.99 8.06
C PRO A 319 24.58 1.96 8.37
N GLN A 320 25.72 1.76 7.71
CA GLN A 320 26.92 2.58 7.78
C GLN A 320 27.05 3.38 6.50
N ALA A 321 27.50 4.63 6.62
CA ALA A 321 27.54 5.57 5.49
C ALA A 321 28.27 5.00 4.28
N ASP A 322 29.47 4.48 4.49
CA ASP A 322 30.31 3.98 3.40
C ASP A 322 29.75 2.72 2.74
N ALA A 323 29.14 1.81 3.54
CA ALA A 323 28.55 0.58 3.01
C ALA A 323 27.33 0.85 2.12
N VAL A 324 26.45 1.79 2.53
CA VAL A 324 25.27 2.15 1.73
C VAL A 324 25.67 2.89 0.47
N LEU A 325 26.61 3.84 0.58
CA LEU A 325 27.13 4.59 -0.57
C LEU A 325 27.77 3.63 -1.58
N GLN A 326 28.63 2.71 -1.12
CA GLN A 326 29.30 1.76 -2.00
C GLN A 326 28.31 0.88 -2.76
N GLU A 327 27.32 0.30 -2.08
CA GLU A 327 26.31 -0.53 -2.76
C GLU A 327 25.49 0.26 -3.80
N CYS A 328 25.23 1.54 -3.55
CA CYS A 328 24.57 2.39 -4.55
C CYS A 328 25.50 2.66 -5.76
N LEU A 329 26.79 2.97 -5.52
CA LEU A 329 27.75 3.22 -6.58
C LEU A 329 28.01 1.96 -7.40
N ASP A 330 28.17 0.79 -6.78
CA ASP A 330 28.36 -0.49 -7.48
C ASP A 330 27.20 -0.77 -8.47
N LEU A 331 25.95 -0.50 -8.08
CA LEU A 331 24.80 -0.67 -8.96
C LEU A 331 24.68 0.42 -10.04
N LEU A 332 25.26 1.58 -9.83
CA LEU A 332 25.27 2.68 -10.81
C LEU A 332 26.39 2.53 -11.83
N GLU A 333 27.56 2.08 -11.42
CA GLU A 333 28.77 1.93 -12.24
C GLU A 333 28.79 0.60 -13.00
N ASP A 334 28.33 -0.50 -12.38
CA ASP A 334 28.22 -1.81 -13.01
C ASP A 334 26.77 -2.12 -13.45
N GLU A 335 26.50 -1.84 -14.73
CA GLU A 335 25.19 -2.15 -15.34
C GLU A 335 24.87 -3.66 -15.30
N GLY A 336 25.88 -4.53 -15.43
CA GLY A 336 25.70 -5.97 -15.36
C GLY A 336 25.18 -6.41 -13.99
N SER A 337 25.77 -5.93 -12.91
CA SER A 337 25.32 -6.17 -11.54
C SER A 337 23.88 -5.64 -11.30
N ARG A 338 23.57 -4.47 -11.81
CA ARG A 338 22.22 -3.88 -11.70
C ARG A 338 21.19 -4.74 -12.44
N LEU A 339 21.44 -5.08 -13.70
CA LEU A 339 20.53 -5.90 -14.50
C LEU A 339 20.35 -7.32 -13.90
N ALA A 340 21.43 -7.93 -13.38
CA ALA A 340 21.36 -9.21 -12.70
C ALA A 340 20.48 -9.17 -11.43
N LEU A 341 20.52 -8.05 -10.67
CA LEU A 341 19.64 -7.84 -9.53
C LEU A 341 18.18 -7.69 -9.98
N GLU A 342 17.91 -6.88 -11.01
CA GLU A 342 16.56 -6.70 -11.57
C GLU A 342 15.97 -8.02 -12.11
N GLU A 343 16.79 -8.87 -12.72
CA GLU A 343 16.38 -10.20 -13.16
C GLU A 343 15.98 -11.10 -11.99
N LYS A 344 16.75 -11.11 -10.91
CA LYS A 344 16.40 -11.81 -9.67
C LYS A 344 15.10 -11.30 -9.07
N VAL A 345 14.89 -9.97 -9.04
CA VAL A 345 13.65 -9.36 -8.56
C VAL A 345 12.46 -9.87 -9.37
N ARG A 346 12.56 -9.87 -10.72
CA ARG A 346 11.51 -10.39 -11.60
C ARG A 346 11.27 -11.89 -11.37
N ALA A 347 12.32 -12.68 -11.16
CA ALA A 347 12.22 -14.12 -10.91
C ALA A 347 11.52 -14.46 -9.59
N VAL A 348 11.64 -13.60 -8.55
CA VAL A 348 10.90 -13.75 -7.28
C VAL A 348 9.39 -13.54 -7.48
N GLY A 349 8.98 -12.72 -8.45
CA GLY A 349 7.58 -12.57 -8.85
C GLY A 349 6.76 -11.65 -7.94
N PHE A 350 7.35 -10.54 -7.45
CA PHE A 350 6.56 -9.45 -6.85
C PHE A 350 5.61 -8.87 -7.90
N ALA A 351 4.38 -8.60 -7.53
CA ALA A 351 3.35 -8.16 -8.47
C ALA A 351 2.51 -6.99 -7.95
N ASP A 352 1.77 -6.36 -8.87
CA ASP A 352 0.73 -5.39 -8.52
C ASP A 352 -0.57 -6.13 -8.21
N ALA A 353 -1.04 -6.02 -6.98
CA ALA A 353 -2.30 -6.62 -6.55
C ALA A 353 -3.53 -5.84 -7.02
N LEU A 354 -3.37 -4.59 -7.47
CA LEU A 354 -4.47 -3.67 -7.72
C LEU A 354 -5.54 -4.25 -8.67
N PRO A 355 -5.20 -4.83 -9.85
CA PRO A 355 -6.21 -5.36 -10.76
C PRO A 355 -7.07 -6.46 -10.10
N THR A 356 -6.42 -7.42 -9.43
CA THR A 356 -7.10 -8.53 -8.74
C THR A 356 -8.00 -8.03 -7.58
N LEU A 357 -7.57 -6.98 -6.86
CA LEU A 357 -8.34 -6.42 -5.77
C LEU A 357 -9.59 -5.68 -6.27
N LEU A 358 -9.48 -4.96 -7.39
CA LEU A 358 -10.63 -4.31 -8.02
C LEU A 358 -11.67 -5.35 -8.47
N ASP A 359 -11.25 -6.41 -9.15
CA ASP A 359 -12.14 -7.50 -9.56
C ASP A 359 -12.87 -8.08 -8.34
N ARG A 360 -12.12 -8.35 -7.27
CA ARG A 360 -12.69 -8.95 -6.07
C ARG A 360 -13.64 -8.03 -5.33
N ILE A 361 -13.37 -6.73 -5.27
CA ILE A 361 -14.32 -5.75 -4.69
C ILE A 361 -15.62 -5.72 -5.51
N GLY A 362 -15.54 -5.72 -6.83
CA GLY A 362 -16.71 -5.79 -7.71
C GLY A 362 -17.55 -7.05 -7.49
N GLU A 363 -16.91 -8.23 -7.43
CA GLU A 363 -17.58 -9.51 -7.15
C GLU A 363 -18.31 -9.49 -5.80
N LEU A 364 -17.64 -9.02 -4.73
CA LEU A 364 -18.21 -8.92 -3.40
C LEU A 364 -19.41 -7.95 -3.36
N ALA A 365 -19.33 -6.84 -4.10
CA ALA A 365 -20.43 -5.90 -4.19
C ALA A 365 -21.66 -6.51 -4.89
N ALA A 366 -21.44 -7.21 -6.00
CA ALA A 366 -22.50 -7.94 -6.71
C ALA A 366 -23.14 -9.02 -5.81
N GLU A 367 -22.33 -9.76 -5.03
CA GLU A 367 -22.82 -10.72 -4.04
C GLU A 367 -23.68 -10.05 -2.95
N ALA A 368 -23.28 -8.85 -2.47
CA ALA A 368 -24.05 -8.09 -1.48
C ALA A 368 -25.41 -7.65 -2.04
N SER A 369 -25.44 -7.11 -3.26
CA SER A 369 -26.64 -6.65 -3.93
C SER A 369 -27.65 -7.79 -4.16
N ARG A 370 -27.18 -8.96 -4.61
CA ARG A 370 -28.04 -10.15 -4.78
C ARG A 370 -28.65 -10.62 -3.46
N ALA A 371 -27.87 -10.64 -2.37
CA ALA A 371 -28.38 -11.04 -1.06
C ALA A 371 -29.49 -10.11 -0.56
N THR A 372 -29.34 -8.79 -0.75
CA THR A 372 -30.34 -7.79 -0.36
C THR A 372 -31.62 -7.92 -1.21
N ALA A 373 -31.51 -8.21 -2.50
CA ALA A 373 -32.66 -8.38 -3.40
C ALA A 373 -33.50 -9.64 -3.07
N VAL A 374 -32.88 -10.70 -2.56
CA VAL A 374 -33.57 -11.91 -2.10
C VAL A 374 -34.33 -11.64 -0.79
N ASP A 375 -33.72 -10.93 0.15
CA ASP A 375 -34.32 -10.58 1.45
C ASP A 375 -35.56 -9.66 1.31
N GLN A 376 -35.59 -8.81 0.27
CA GLN A 376 -36.74 -7.92 -0.01
C GLN A 376 -37.93 -8.62 -0.71
N ARG A 377 -37.71 -9.84 -1.24
CA ARG A 377 -38.74 -10.63 -1.94
C ARG A 377 -39.36 -11.74 -1.04
N SER A 378 -38.76 -11.97 0.14
CA SER A 378 -39.24 -12.93 1.15
C SER A 378 -40.00 -12.23 2.28
#